data_2809a801ebcc593a3202cb795910aeae
#
_entry.id   2809a801ebcc593a3202cb795910aeae
#
_cell.length_a   1.000
_cell.length_b   1.000
_cell.length_c   1.000
_cell.angle_alpha   90.00
_cell.angle_beta   90.00
_cell.angle_gamma   90.00
#
_symmetry.space_group_name_H-M   'P 1'
#
loop_
_entity.id
_entity.type
_entity.pdbx_description
1 polymer ?
#
loop_
_entity_poly.entity_id
_entity_poly.type
_entity_poly.pdbx_seq_one_letter_code
_entity_poly.pdbx_strand_id
1 'polypeptide(L)'
;MSFNFLCCWKCIIHGNRFVVQVTGGSLEESKEALAIAETDGLFIGGFSAQLECTQLDARLVLFLETLSLEFEESGDPEKHFQGLLALAKEGIQKGKVVAIGECGLDYDRLHFCPPEVQKKYFEKQFELAYATKLPMFLHMRAAAEDFCEIMERNINKFTGGVTHSFTGSAEDRDKLLSFHNMYIGVNGCSLKMAENLDVVRGIPVERMMIETDSPYCEIKSTHAGINFVKSLWPSKKKEKYDKECLVKGRNEPCLVRQVLEVVAGCKGITDIDLFSATLYQNTCRVFFPQDLDAAADALLAGRNESQ
;
A
#
# COMPACT_ATOMS: atom_id res chain seq x y z
N MET A 1 -21.76 5.65 -15.38
CA MET A 1 -20.77 4.57 -15.57
C MET A 1 -20.62 3.86 -14.26
N SER A 2 -21.00 2.60 -14.17
CA SER A 2 -20.81 1.78 -12.97
C SER A 2 -19.36 1.28 -12.95
N PHE A 3 -18.53 1.90 -12.12
CA PHE A 3 -17.20 1.41 -11.89
C PHE A 3 -17.29 0.16 -11.03
N ASN A 4 -17.19 -1.01 -11.64
CA ASN A 4 -17.02 -2.30 -10.99
C ASN A 4 -15.52 -2.60 -10.79
N PHE A 5 -14.71 -1.59 -10.51
CA PHE A 5 -13.27 -1.77 -10.35
C PHE A 5 -12.91 -2.08 -8.90
N LEU A 6 -12.24 -3.20 -8.71
CA LEU A 6 -11.46 -3.54 -7.52
C LEU A 6 -10.17 -2.70 -7.49
N CYS A 7 -10.28 -1.38 -7.52
CA CYS A 7 -9.13 -0.51 -7.31
C CYS A 7 -8.91 -0.32 -5.82
N CYS A 8 -7.87 -0.91 -5.27
CA CYS A 8 -7.39 -0.56 -3.94
C CYS A 8 -6.69 0.80 -4.00
N TRP A 9 -7.18 1.74 -3.22
CA TRP A 9 -6.63 3.08 -3.12
C TRP A 9 -5.73 3.17 -1.89
N LYS A 10 -4.46 3.47 -2.09
CA LYS A 10 -3.49 3.63 -1.01
C LYS A 10 -3.10 5.09 -0.93
N CYS A 11 -3.27 5.70 0.21
CA CYS A 11 -3.13 7.14 0.39
C CYS A 11 -2.10 7.49 1.43
N ILE A 12 -1.34 8.52 1.12
CA ILE A 12 -0.37 9.14 2.00
C ILE A 12 -0.70 10.62 2.09
N ILE A 13 -0.71 11.15 3.30
CA ILE A 13 -0.98 12.57 3.55
C ILE A 13 0.27 13.23 4.09
N HIS A 14 0.68 14.34 3.47
CA HIS A 14 1.55 15.32 4.10
C HIS A 14 1.15 16.73 3.69
N GLY A 15 0.79 17.55 4.64
CA GLY A 15 0.24 18.88 4.37
C GLY A 15 -1.00 18.79 3.48
N ASN A 16 -1.02 19.53 2.38
CA ASN A 16 -2.10 19.56 1.40
C ASN A 16 -1.84 18.65 0.18
N ARG A 17 -0.91 17.70 0.26
CA ARG A 17 -0.58 16.75 -0.82
C ARG A 17 -1.13 15.38 -0.54
N PHE A 18 -1.76 14.80 -1.54
CA PHE A 18 -2.23 13.42 -1.55
C PHE A 18 -1.57 12.67 -2.68
N VAL A 19 -0.96 11.53 -2.36
CA VAL A 19 -0.55 10.56 -3.36
C VAL A 19 -1.47 9.37 -3.25
N VAL A 20 -2.12 9.03 -4.35
CA VAL A 20 -3.02 7.88 -4.44
C VAL A 20 -2.39 6.84 -5.33
N GLN A 21 -2.17 5.65 -4.79
CA GLN A 21 -1.75 4.50 -5.58
C GLN A 21 -2.99 3.76 -6.09
N VAL A 22 -3.05 3.55 -7.40
CA VAL A 22 -4.10 2.78 -8.06
C VAL A 22 -3.54 1.40 -8.38
N THR A 23 -4.30 0.35 -8.12
CA THR A 23 -3.89 -1.03 -8.37
C THR A 23 -4.89 -1.71 -9.30
N GLY A 24 -4.41 -2.51 -10.27
CA GLY A 24 -5.23 -3.37 -11.12
C GLY A 24 -5.01 -4.83 -10.74
N GLY A 25 -6.03 -5.68 -10.74
CA GLY A 25 -5.97 -7.09 -10.34
C GLY A 25 -5.62 -8.06 -11.48
N SER A 26 -5.41 -7.55 -12.70
CA SER A 26 -5.05 -8.31 -13.89
C SER A 26 -4.22 -7.47 -14.86
N LEU A 27 -3.66 -8.08 -15.90
CA LEU A 27 -2.98 -7.31 -16.97
C LEU A 27 -3.93 -6.28 -17.62
N GLU A 28 -5.19 -6.63 -17.83
CA GLU A 28 -6.18 -5.72 -18.43
C GLU A 28 -6.56 -4.59 -17.45
N GLU A 29 -6.86 -4.93 -16.19
CA GLU A 29 -7.12 -3.93 -15.15
C GLU A 29 -5.91 -3.02 -14.89
N SER A 30 -4.69 -3.54 -15.04
CA SER A 30 -3.46 -2.74 -14.92
C SER A 30 -3.32 -1.71 -16.06
N LYS A 31 -3.76 -2.03 -17.27
CA LYS A 31 -3.84 -1.06 -18.38
C LYS A 31 -4.88 0.03 -18.09
N GLU A 32 -6.04 -0.35 -17.56
CA GLU A 32 -7.09 0.59 -17.18
C GLU A 32 -6.64 1.46 -16.00
N ALA A 33 -5.94 0.89 -15.02
CA ALA A 33 -5.36 1.63 -13.90
C ALA A 33 -4.29 2.63 -14.37
N LEU A 34 -3.48 2.27 -15.38
CA LEU A 34 -2.55 3.20 -16.01
C LEU A 34 -3.28 4.35 -16.69
N ALA A 35 -4.35 4.07 -17.43
CA ALA A 35 -5.18 5.11 -18.04
C ALA A 35 -5.82 6.05 -17.01
N ILE A 36 -6.25 5.52 -15.84
CA ILE A 36 -6.74 6.33 -14.72
C ILE A 36 -5.61 7.23 -14.16
N ALA A 37 -4.40 6.68 -13.98
CA ALA A 37 -3.25 7.44 -13.47
C ALA A 37 -2.77 8.53 -14.44
N GLU A 38 -3.08 8.42 -15.74
CA GLU A 38 -2.80 9.43 -16.77
C GLU A 38 -3.82 10.56 -16.79
N THR A 39 -5.02 10.36 -16.23
CA THR A 39 -5.98 11.45 -16.10
C THR A 39 -5.49 12.47 -15.08
N ASP A 40 -5.46 13.75 -15.44
CA ASP A 40 -5.17 14.81 -14.49
C ASP A 40 -6.15 14.74 -13.31
N GLY A 41 -5.67 14.98 -12.10
CA GLY A 41 -6.36 14.76 -10.81
C GLY A 41 -7.75 15.38 -10.62
N LEU A 42 -8.35 15.92 -11.68
CA LEU A 42 -9.70 16.50 -11.70
C LEU A 42 -10.82 15.45 -11.56
N PHE A 43 -10.54 14.17 -11.81
CA PHE A 43 -11.60 13.14 -11.84
C PHE A 43 -11.98 12.61 -10.44
N ILE A 44 -11.22 12.95 -9.41
CA ILE A 44 -11.51 12.60 -8.02
C ILE A 44 -12.22 13.78 -7.33
N GLY A 45 -13.05 14.49 -8.06
CA GLY A 45 -13.64 15.77 -7.68
C GLY A 45 -14.60 15.77 -6.48
N GLY A 46 -15.02 14.60 -5.97
CA GLY A 46 -15.70 14.50 -4.67
C GLY A 46 -14.74 14.39 -3.50
N PHE A 47 -13.48 14.10 -3.77
CA PHE A 47 -12.45 13.75 -2.80
C PHE A 47 -11.67 14.98 -2.31
N SER A 48 -11.36 15.92 -3.21
CA SER A 48 -10.59 17.11 -2.89
C SER A 48 -11.35 18.10 -1.99
N ALA A 49 -12.69 18.15 -2.11
CA ALA A 49 -13.52 19.06 -1.34
C ALA A 49 -13.63 18.71 0.16
N GLN A 50 -13.50 17.42 0.52
CA GLN A 50 -13.57 16.96 1.90
C GLN A 50 -12.25 17.06 2.66
N LEU A 51 -11.12 17.21 1.95
CA LEU A 51 -9.78 17.18 2.54
C LEU A 51 -9.03 18.52 2.42
N GLU A 52 -9.65 19.54 1.84
CA GLU A 52 -8.96 20.81 1.50
C GLU A 52 -7.65 20.57 0.73
N CYS A 53 -7.59 19.47 -0.05
CA CYS A 53 -6.39 19.04 -0.76
C CYS A 53 -6.19 19.89 -2.00
N THR A 54 -5.06 20.57 -2.09
CA THR A 54 -4.71 21.44 -3.23
C THR A 54 -3.98 20.71 -4.34
N GLN A 55 -3.47 19.49 -4.08
CA GLN A 55 -2.70 18.73 -5.05
C GLN A 55 -2.90 17.22 -4.88
N LEU A 56 -3.43 16.58 -5.91
CA LEU A 56 -3.60 15.14 -6.01
C LEU A 56 -2.68 14.61 -7.11
N ASP A 57 -1.83 13.64 -6.78
CA ASP A 57 -0.98 12.94 -7.73
C ASP A 57 -1.35 11.45 -7.74
N ALA A 58 -1.87 10.96 -8.86
CA ALA A 58 -2.20 9.56 -9.03
C ALA A 58 -1.01 8.82 -9.67
N ARG A 59 -0.49 7.83 -8.97
CA ARG A 59 0.60 6.96 -9.42
C ARG A 59 0.16 5.50 -9.41
N LEU A 60 0.67 4.72 -10.31
CA LEU A 60 0.35 3.30 -10.44
C LEU A 60 1.39 2.43 -9.75
N VAL A 61 0.94 1.57 -8.86
CA VAL A 61 1.65 0.32 -8.58
C VAL A 61 1.19 -0.68 -9.62
N LEU A 62 2.10 -1.20 -10.44
CA LEU A 62 1.75 -2.20 -11.43
C LEU A 62 1.35 -3.49 -10.73
N PHE A 63 0.07 -3.77 -10.72
CA PHE A 63 -0.51 -4.90 -10.03
C PHE A 63 -0.22 -6.20 -10.79
N LEU A 64 0.29 -7.14 -10.05
CA LEU A 64 0.47 -8.52 -10.47
C LEU A 64 -0.23 -9.37 -9.44
N GLU A 65 -1.43 -9.78 -9.72
CA GLU A 65 -2.33 -10.41 -8.75
C GLU A 65 -1.61 -11.42 -7.84
N THR A 66 -1.83 -11.29 -6.53
CA THR A 66 -1.27 -12.17 -5.49
C THR A 66 -1.51 -13.64 -5.79
N LEU A 67 -2.57 -13.95 -6.53
CA LEU A 67 -2.99 -15.30 -6.81
C LEU A 67 -2.28 -15.95 -8.00
N SER A 68 -1.52 -15.20 -8.80
CA SER A 68 -0.64 -15.74 -9.88
C SER A 68 -1.32 -16.66 -10.92
N LEU A 69 -2.64 -16.83 -10.87
CA LEU A 69 -3.40 -17.70 -11.78
C LEU A 69 -3.41 -17.21 -13.21
N GLU A 70 -3.41 -15.88 -13.42
CA GLU A 70 -3.40 -15.32 -14.77
C GLU A 70 -2.22 -15.83 -15.62
N PHE A 71 -1.09 -16.12 -15.00
CA PHE A 71 0.04 -16.72 -15.70
C PHE A 71 -0.32 -18.08 -16.28
N GLU A 72 -0.97 -18.96 -15.52
CA GLU A 72 -1.38 -20.27 -15.98
C GLU A 72 -2.58 -20.19 -16.94
N GLU A 73 -3.57 -19.37 -16.61
CA GLU A 73 -4.80 -19.18 -17.40
C GLU A 73 -4.52 -18.53 -18.78
N SER A 74 -3.44 -17.76 -18.89
CA SER A 74 -3.02 -17.17 -20.16
C SER A 74 -2.65 -18.21 -21.23
N GLY A 75 -2.38 -19.46 -20.81
CA GLY A 75 -1.91 -20.52 -21.68
C GLY A 75 -0.45 -20.34 -22.18
N ASP A 76 0.15 -19.18 -21.93
CA ASP A 76 1.54 -18.84 -22.24
C ASP A 76 2.12 -17.89 -21.18
N PRO A 77 2.61 -18.46 -20.05
CA PRO A 77 3.13 -17.67 -18.93
C PRO A 77 4.26 -16.71 -19.31
N GLU A 78 5.09 -17.07 -20.29
CA GLU A 78 6.19 -16.21 -20.71
C GLU A 78 5.70 -15.02 -21.52
N LYS A 79 4.75 -15.21 -22.41
CA LYS A 79 4.10 -14.13 -23.15
C LYS A 79 3.36 -13.18 -22.20
N HIS A 80 2.68 -13.72 -21.18
CA HIS A 80 2.05 -12.94 -20.14
C HIS A 80 3.08 -12.07 -19.38
N PHE A 81 4.20 -12.67 -18.95
CA PHE A 81 5.31 -11.97 -18.30
C PHE A 81 5.86 -10.83 -19.17
N GLN A 82 6.08 -11.08 -20.47
CA GLN A 82 6.56 -10.06 -21.39
C GLN A 82 5.54 -8.93 -21.58
N GLY A 83 4.24 -9.23 -21.53
CA GLY A 83 3.17 -8.22 -21.52
C GLY A 83 3.24 -7.31 -20.32
N LEU A 84 3.40 -7.87 -19.12
CA LEU A 84 3.58 -7.11 -17.87
C LEU A 84 4.86 -6.27 -17.90
N LEU A 85 5.96 -6.81 -18.38
CA LEU A 85 7.24 -6.07 -18.50
C LEU A 85 7.11 -4.90 -19.49
N ALA A 86 6.43 -5.10 -20.60
CA ALA A 86 6.18 -4.03 -21.58
C ALA A 86 5.34 -2.91 -20.96
N LEU A 87 4.25 -3.26 -20.27
CA LEU A 87 3.38 -2.30 -19.57
C LEU A 87 4.13 -1.53 -18.48
N ALA A 88 4.97 -2.23 -17.69
CA ALA A 88 5.82 -1.59 -16.70
C ALA A 88 6.74 -0.55 -17.31
N LYS A 89 7.44 -0.90 -18.39
CA LYS A 89 8.36 0.01 -19.10
C LYS A 89 7.65 1.21 -19.69
N GLU A 90 6.48 1.01 -20.29
CA GLU A 90 5.63 2.10 -20.80
C GLU A 90 5.24 3.05 -19.66
N GLY A 91 4.73 2.52 -18.56
CA GLY A 91 4.30 3.33 -17.42
C GLY A 91 5.46 4.06 -16.72
N ILE A 92 6.66 3.46 -16.68
CA ILE A 92 7.89 4.14 -16.18
C ILE A 92 8.23 5.33 -17.09
N GLN A 93 8.20 5.16 -18.41
CA GLN A 93 8.47 6.25 -19.36
C GLN A 93 7.50 7.42 -19.21
N LYS A 94 6.25 7.12 -18.86
CA LYS A 94 5.20 8.11 -18.57
C LYS A 94 5.31 8.69 -17.15
N GLY A 95 6.24 8.20 -16.32
CA GLY A 95 6.39 8.62 -14.92
C GLY A 95 5.21 8.21 -14.03
N LYS A 96 4.43 7.19 -14.42
CA LYS A 96 3.21 6.77 -13.72
C LYS A 96 3.37 5.47 -12.95
N VAL A 97 4.24 4.54 -13.37
CA VAL A 97 4.52 3.29 -12.65
C VAL A 97 5.69 3.50 -11.69
N VAL A 98 5.47 3.19 -10.40
CA VAL A 98 6.43 3.45 -9.31
C VAL A 98 6.83 2.20 -8.53
N ALA A 99 6.12 1.08 -8.70
CA ALA A 99 6.43 -0.18 -8.02
C ALA A 99 5.93 -1.39 -8.83
N ILE A 100 6.53 -2.53 -8.56
CA ILE A 100 6.04 -3.85 -9.00
C ILE A 100 5.23 -4.46 -7.84
N GLY A 101 3.99 -4.84 -8.07
CA GLY A 101 3.07 -5.42 -7.09
C GLY A 101 1.61 -5.12 -7.48
N GLU A 102 0.63 -5.61 -6.76
CA GLU A 102 0.76 -6.38 -5.53
C GLU A 102 1.17 -7.81 -5.84
N CYS A 103 2.25 -8.31 -5.26
CA CYS A 103 2.74 -9.66 -5.46
C CYS A 103 3.15 -10.30 -4.12
N GLY A 104 3.07 -11.63 -4.05
CA GLY A 104 3.36 -12.32 -2.79
C GLY A 104 2.58 -13.62 -2.62
N LEU A 105 2.25 -13.93 -1.35
CA LEU A 105 1.59 -15.18 -0.97
C LEU A 105 0.38 -14.92 -0.07
N ASP A 106 -0.73 -15.60 -0.37
CA ASP A 106 -1.95 -15.60 0.44
C ASP A 106 -2.44 -17.04 0.67
N TYR A 107 -2.10 -17.59 1.83
CA TYR A 107 -2.51 -18.96 2.17
C TYR A 107 -3.89 -19.06 2.80
N ASP A 108 -4.55 -17.93 3.06
CA ASP A 108 -5.99 -17.93 3.41
C ASP A 108 -6.88 -18.12 2.17
N ARG A 109 -6.31 -18.02 0.96
CA ARG A 109 -7.03 -18.12 -0.32
C ARG A 109 -6.58 -19.29 -1.20
N LEU A 110 -6.12 -20.40 -0.60
CA LEU A 110 -5.67 -21.59 -1.33
C LEU A 110 -6.73 -22.24 -2.23
N HIS A 111 -8.00 -21.96 -1.98
CA HIS A 111 -9.10 -22.43 -2.84
C HIS A 111 -9.15 -21.71 -4.19
N PHE A 112 -8.53 -20.53 -4.33
CA PHE A 112 -8.38 -19.84 -5.61
C PHE A 112 -7.08 -20.26 -6.30
N CYS A 113 -5.95 -20.30 -5.58
CA CYS A 113 -4.65 -20.60 -6.17
C CYS A 113 -3.82 -21.50 -5.24
N PRO A 114 -3.35 -22.66 -5.72
CA PRO A 114 -2.50 -23.55 -4.93
C PRO A 114 -1.18 -22.90 -4.52
N PRO A 115 -0.60 -23.26 -3.34
CA PRO A 115 0.60 -22.63 -2.82
C PRO A 115 1.80 -22.75 -3.79
N GLU A 116 1.92 -23.87 -4.48
CA GLU A 116 3.04 -24.09 -5.42
C GLU A 116 2.98 -23.14 -6.62
N VAL A 117 1.78 -22.80 -7.09
CA VAL A 117 1.57 -21.83 -8.16
C VAL A 117 1.87 -20.43 -7.67
N GLN A 118 1.37 -20.05 -6.45
CA GLN A 118 1.68 -18.78 -5.83
C GLN A 118 3.19 -18.59 -5.68
N LYS A 119 3.91 -19.56 -5.10
CA LYS A 119 5.37 -19.52 -4.91
C LYS A 119 6.12 -19.36 -6.23
N LYS A 120 5.77 -20.19 -7.25
CA LYS A 120 6.37 -20.15 -8.57
C LYS A 120 6.33 -18.74 -9.19
N TYR A 121 5.17 -18.11 -9.17
CA TYR A 121 5.00 -16.81 -9.82
C TYR A 121 5.41 -15.63 -8.93
N PHE A 122 5.34 -15.76 -7.62
CA PHE A 122 5.96 -14.78 -6.72
C PHE A 122 7.47 -14.71 -6.98
N GLU A 123 8.14 -15.85 -7.11
CA GLU A 123 9.57 -15.88 -7.46
C GLU A 123 9.86 -15.28 -8.84
N LYS A 124 8.99 -15.55 -9.83
CA LYS A 124 9.10 -14.97 -11.19
C LYS A 124 8.96 -13.46 -11.20
N GLN A 125 8.13 -12.89 -10.32
CA GLN A 125 7.89 -11.44 -10.25
C GLN A 125 9.12 -10.65 -9.80
N PHE A 126 10.08 -11.26 -9.09
CA PHE A 126 11.37 -10.61 -8.80
C PHE A 126 12.19 -10.33 -10.09
N GLU A 127 11.94 -11.03 -11.17
CA GLU A 127 12.57 -10.74 -12.46
C GLU A 127 12.06 -9.42 -13.06
N LEU A 128 10.76 -9.07 -12.81
CA LEU A 128 10.23 -7.77 -13.21
C LEU A 128 10.88 -6.65 -12.39
N ALA A 129 10.99 -6.82 -11.07
CA ALA A 129 11.66 -5.85 -10.21
C ALA A 129 13.12 -5.66 -10.63
N TYR A 130 13.82 -6.74 -10.95
CA TYR A 130 15.19 -6.67 -11.43
C TYR A 130 15.32 -5.96 -12.78
N ALA A 131 14.41 -6.22 -13.72
CA ALA A 131 14.43 -5.64 -15.06
C ALA A 131 14.03 -4.14 -15.06
N THR A 132 13.17 -3.73 -14.13
CA THR A 132 12.64 -2.36 -14.04
C THR A 132 13.38 -1.49 -13.03
N LYS A 133 14.11 -2.10 -12.10
CA LYS A 133 14.74 -1.44 -10.93
C LYS A 133 13.75 -0.74 -10.00
N LEU A 134 12.49 -1.10 -10.06
CA LEU A 134 11.46 -0.59 -9.18
C LEU A 134 11.43 -1.35 -7.84
N PRO A 135 10.99 -0.69 -6.77
CA PRO A 135 10.69 -1.33 -5.50
C PRO A 135 9.48 -2.26 -5.65
N MET A 136 9.30 -3.14 -4.66
CA MET A 136 8.19 -4.08 -4.65
C MET A 136 7.12 -3.69 -3.64
N PHE A 137 5.87 -3.88 -4.05
CA PHE A 137 4.69 -3.77 -3.20
C PHE A 137 4.16 -5.17 -2.93
N LEU A 138 4.31 -5.65 -1.68
CA LEU A 138 4.26 -7.07 -1.35
C LEU A 138 3.09 -7.41 -0.44
N HIS A 139 2.45 -8.56 -0.71
CA HIS A 139 1.40 -9.15 0.09
C HIS A 139 1.86 -10.43 0.78
N MET A 140 1.61 -10.53 2.09
CA MET A 140 1.92 -11.72 2.88
C MET A 140 0.77 -12.02 3.84
N ARG A 141 0.08 -13.14 3.63
CA ARG A 141 -0.96 -13.62 4.53
C ARG A 141 -0.81 -15.10 4.81
N ALA A 142 -0.65 -15.44 6.11
CA ALA A 142 -0.49 -16.82 6.60
C ALA A 142 0.63 -17.62 5.90
N ALA A 143 1.66 -16.96 5.37
CA ALA A 143 2.69 -17.54 4.49
C ALA A 143 4.12 -17.05 4.81
N ALA A 144 4.39 -16.56 6.02
CA ALA A 144 5.62 -15.85 6.35
C ALA A 144 6.90 -16.67 6.11
N GLU A 145 6.88 -17.98 6.34
CA GLU A 145 8.05 -18.85 6.16
C GLU A 145 8.44 -18.91 4.69
N ASP A 146 7.56 -19.40 3.81
CA ASP A 146 7.78 -19.47 2.38
C ASP A 146 8.06 -18.11 1.75
N PHE A 147 7.35 -17.08 2.21
CA PHE A 147 7.53 -15.71 1.73
C PHE A 147 8.94 -15.20 1.99
N CYS A 148 9.42 -15.31 3.23
CA CYS A 148 10.77 -14.86 3.59
C CYS A 148 11.86 -15.69 2.91
N GLU A 149 11.66 -16.99 2.76
CA GLU A 149 12.60 -17.86 2.03
C GLU A 149 12.74 -17.44 0.57
N ILE A 150 11.62 -17.13 -0.11
CA ILE A 150 11.65 -16.64 -1.49
C ILE A 150 12.34 -15.28 -1.57
N MET A 151 12.06 -14.37 -0.61
CA MET A 151 12.74 -13.09 -0.54
C MET A 151 14.26 -13.23 -0.37
N GLU A 152 14.72 -14.11 0.52
CA GLU A 152 16.15 -14.36 0.74
C GLU A 152 16.84 -14.85 -0.54
N ARG A 153 16.24 -15.80 -1.25
CA ARG A 153 16.79 -16.30 -2.53
C ARG A 153 16.89 -15.21 -3.60
N ASN A 154 16.05 -14.19 -3.51
CA ASN A 154 15.96 -13.13 -4.52
C ASN A 154 16.45 -11.77 -4.03
N ILE A 155 17.17 -11.72 -2.90
CA ILE A 155 17.58 -10.47 -2.24
C ILE A 155 18.34 -9.50 -3.16
N ASN A 156 19.07 -10.01 -4.15
CA ASN A 156 19.84 -9.19 -5.10
C ASN A 156 19.03 -8.74 -6.32
N LYS A 157 17.76 -9.13 -6.42
CA LYS A 157 16.90 -8.81 -7.58
C LYS A 157 16.01 -7.61 -7.37
N PHE A 158 15.84 -7.12 -6.14
CA PHE A 158 14.99 -5.98 -5.84
C PHE A 158 15.67 -4.97 -4.91
N THR A 159 15.22 -3.72 -4.96
CA THR A 159 15.84 -2.61 -4.21
C THR A 159 15.27 -2.41 -2.81
N GLY A 160 14.18 -3.06 -2.49
CA GLY A 160 13.39 -2.92 -1.26
C GLY A 160 11.90 -2.78 -1.58
N GLY A 161 11.09 -2.48 -0.59
CA GLY A 161 9.65 -2.34 -0.77
C GLY A 161 8.87 -2.30 0.53
N VAL A 162 7.57 -2.57 0.44
CA VAL A 162 6.68 -2.65 1.58
C VAL A 162 5.91 -3.97 1.58
N THR A 163 5.83 -4.63 2.74
CA THR A 163 4.82 -5.66 2.98
C THR A 163 3.58 -4.96 3.49
N HIS A 164 2.59 -4.80 2.61
CA HIS A 164 1.38 -4.03 2.88
C HIS A 164 0.36 -4.82 3.70
N SER A 165 -0.63 -4.12 4.28
CA SER A 165 -1.77 -4.72 4.98
C SER A 165 -1.37 -5.78 6.01
N PHE A 166 -0.27 -5.51 6.73
CA PHE A 166 0.39 -6.49 7.58
C PHE A 166 -0.49 -6.88 8.78
N THR A 167 -0.74 -8.17 8.93
CA THR A 167 -1.52 -8.77 10.03
C THR A 167 -0.81 -9.95 10.71
N GLY A 168 0.48 -10.14 10.40
CA GLY A 168 1.30 -11.22 10.94
C GLY A 168 1.68 -11.05 12.41
N SER A 169 2.44 -12.00 12.94
CA SER A 169 2.94 -12.03 14.31
C SER A 169 4.10 -11.05 14.53
N ALA A 170 4.54 -10.92 15.78
CA ALA A 170 5.76 -10.17 16.11
C ALA A 170 7.02 -10.81 15.50
N GLU A 171 7.06 -12.14 15.43
CA GLU A 171 8.15 -12.88 14.79
C GLU A 171 8.20 -12.62 13.29
N ASP A 172 7.04 -12.63 12.61
CA ASP A 172 6.95 -12.30 11.19
C ASP A 172 7.42 -10.86 10.93
N ARG A 173 6.98 -9.90 11.78
CA ARG A 173 7.43 -8.50 11.74
C ARG A 173 8.96 -8.41 11.81
N ASP A 174 9.55 -9.06 12.80
CA ASP A 174 11.00 -8.97 13.06
C ASP A 174 11.78 -9.62 11.91
N LYS A 175 11.28 -10.72 11.36
CA LYS A 175 11.85 -11.37 10.19
C LYS A 175 11.80 -10.48 8.94
N LEU A 176 10.66 -9.82 8.68
CA LEU A 176 10.54 -8.87 7.57
C LEU A 176 11.46 -7.65 7.75
N LEU A 177 11.59 -7.14 8.96
CA LEU A 177 12.45 -5.99 9.26
C LEU A 177 13.96 -6.33 9.22
N SER A 178 14.33 -7.61 9.26
CA SER A 178 15.72 -8.04 9.06
C SER A 178 16.20 -7.82 7.61
N PHE A 179 15.27 -7.80 6.64
CA PHE A 179 15.60 -7.42 5.26
C PHE A 179 15.89 -5.93 5.17
N HIS A 180 17.03 -5.61 4.58
CA HIS A 180 17.38 -4.21 4.34
C HIS A 180 16.38 -3.54 3.39
N ASN A 181 16.02 -2.28 3.63
CA ASN A 181 15.05 -1.52 2.82
C ASN A 181 13.63 -2.11 2.72
N MET A 182 13.22 -2.99 3.65
CA MET A 182 11.83 -3.41 3.75
C MET A 182 11.08 -2.59 4.78
N TYR A 183 9.85 -2.24 4.43
CA TYR A 183 8.91 -1.49 5.26
C TYR A 183 7.66 -2.34 5.53
N ILE A 184 6.93 -1.98 6.57
CA ILE A 184 5.66 -2.62 6.93
C ILE A 184 4.53 -1.62 6.76
N GLY A 185 3.54 -1.98 5.94
CA GLY A 185 2.32 -1.21 5.71
C GLY A 185 1.21 -1.58 6.70
N VAL A 186 0.61 -0.57 7.31
CA VAL A 186 -0.42 -0.70 8.34
C VAL A 186 -1.71 -0.07 7.86
N ASN A 187 -2.82 -0.81 7.94
CA ASN A 187 -4.18 -0.34 7.66
C ASN A 187 -5.17 -0.77 8.75
N GLY A 188 -6.47 -0.60 8.51
CA GLY A 188 -7.49 -0.94 9.49
C GLY A 188 -7.53 -2.43 9.86
N CYS A 189 -7.10 -3.35 8.99
CA CYS A 189 -6.98 -4.76 9.30
C CYS A 189 -5.85 -5.04 10.31
N SER A 190 -4.76 -4.29 10.23
CA SER A 190 -3.62 -4.35 11.17
C SER A 190 -3.97 -3.81 12.57
N LEU A 191 -5.17 -3.23 12.76
CA LEU A 191 -5.58 -2.53 13.99
C LEU A 191 -6.83 -3.16 14.62
N LYS A 192 -7.15 -4.40 14.20
CA LYS A 192 -8.40 -5.06 14.53
C LYS A 192 -8.43 -5.64 15.95
N MET A 193 -7.37 -6.34 16.33
CA MET A 193 -7.26 -7.06 17.59
C MET A 193 -6.24 -6.40 18.52
N ALA A 194 -6.30 -6.65 19.81
CA ALA A 194 -5.32 -6.11 20.77
C ALA A 194 -3.90 -6.60 20.46
N GLU A 195 -3.77 -7.86 20.10
CA GLU A 195 -2.52 -8.49 19.70
C GLU A 195 -1.91 -7.81 18.46
N ASN A 196 -2.76 -7.41 17.49
CA ASN A 196 -2.29 -6.65 16.33
C ASN A 196 -1.74 -5.28 16.74
N LEU A 197 -2.36 -4.60 17.72
CA LEU A 197 -1.84 -3.32 18.22
C LEU A 197 -0.46 -3.49 18.89
N ASP A 198 -0.22 -4.60 19.59
CA ASP A 198 1.09 -4.90 20.19
C ASP A 198 2.15 -5.12 19.11
N VAL A 199 1.81 -5.82 18.03
CA VAL A 199 2.69 -6.00 16.88
C VAL A 199 3.02 -4.67 16.23
N VAL A 200 2.00 -3.82 15.96
CA VAL A 200 2.15 -2.48 15.37
C VAL A 200 3.01 -1.57 16.25
N ARG A 201 2.86 -1.66 17.59
CA ARG A 201 3.68 -0.90 18.54
C ARG A 201 5.18 -1.20 18.36
N GLY A 202 5.53 -2.44 18.03
CA GLY A 202 6.91 -2.88 17.83
C GLY A 202 7.51 -2.53 16.45
N ILE A 203 6.74 -2.01 15.48
CA ILE A 203 7.31 -1.59 14.19
C ILE A 203 8.04 -0.25 14.38
N PRO A 204 9.33 -0.10 14.04
CA PRO A 204 10.03 1.18 14.06
C PRO A 204 9.32 2.20 13.17
N VAL A 205 9.23 3.46 13.61
CA VAL A 205 8.55 4.52 12.85
C VAL A 205 9.22 4.72 11.49
N GLU A 206 10.54 4.60 11.43
CA GLU A 206 11.36 4.77 10.21
C GLU A 206 11.21 3.62 9.20
N ARG A 207 10.53 2.54 9.60
CA ARG A 207 10.29 1.34 8.79
C ARG A 207 8.79 1.06 8.60
N MET A 208 7.95 2.06 8.89
CA MET A 208 6.49 1.98 8.82
C MET A 208 5.95 2.81 7.68
N MET A 209 4.90 2.32 7.05
CA MET A 209 4.00 3.05 6.16
C MET A 209 2.56 2.85 6.61
N ILE A 210 1.67 3.78 6.29
CA ILE A 210 0.23 3.64 6.55
C ILE A 210 -0.55 3.72 5.26
N GLU A 211 -1.68 3.05 5.22
CA GLU A 211 -2.53 2.96 4.04
C GLU A 211 -4.00 2.74 4.44
N THR A 212 -4.91 2.83 3.49
CA THR A 212 -6.33 2.53 3.71
C THR A 212 -6.73 1.17 3.16
N ASP A 213 -6.18 0.76 2.04
CA ASP A 213 -6.63 -0.39 1.26
C ASP A 213 -8.11 -0.27 0.82
N SER A 214 -8.53 0.99 0.56
CA SER A 214 -9.92 1.31 0.17
C SER A 214 -10.31 0.58 -1.12
N PRO A 215 -11.53 0.06 -1.22
CA PRO A 215 -12.70 0.30 -0.35
C PRO A 215 -12.82 -0.66 0.85
N TYR A 216 -11.77 -1.44 1.11
CA TYR A 216 -11.68 -2.46 2.18
C TYR A 216 -11.02 -1.89 3.45
N CYS A 217 -10.82 -2.74 4.43
CA CYS A 217 -10.04 -2.47 5.65
C CYS A 217 -10.50 -1.27 6.49
N GLU A 218 -11.81 -0.94 6.49
CA GLU A 218 -12.40 0.09 7.34
C GLU A 218 -12.14 -0.21 8.83
N ILE A 219 -11.77 0.81 9.62
CA ILE A 219 -11.71 0.68 11.09
C ILE A 219 -13.13 0.68 11.65
N LYS A 220 -13.55 -0.46 12.20
CA LYS A 220 -14.90 -0.65 12.71
C LYS A 220 -14.98 -0.34 14.20
N SER A 221 -16.19 -0.06 14.70
CA SER A 221 -16.46 0.17 16.13
C SER A 221 -16.09 -1.02 17.04
N THR A 222 -15.91 -2.22 16.48
CA THR A 222 -15.49 -3.43 17.18
C THR A 222 -13.98 -3.65 17.21
N HIS A 223 -13.20 -2.82 16.49
CA HIS A 223 -11.76 -2.96 16.44
C HIS A 223 -11.11 -2.39 17.71
N ALA A 224 -10.04 -3.03 18.18
CA ALA A 224 -9.31 -2.62 19.37
C ALA A 224 -8.75 -1.18 19.26
N GLY A 225 -8.40 -0.75 18.03
CA GLY A 225 -7.88 0.59 17.76
C GLY A 225 -8.92 1.72 17.80
N ILE A 226 -10.23 1.41 17.86
CA ILE A 226 -11.30 2.43 17.72
C ILE A 226 -11.20 3.57 18.75
N ASN A 227 -10.74 3.29 19.96
CA ASN A 227 -10.65 4.27 21.04
C ASN A 227 -9.63 5.40 20.77
N PHE A 228 -8.74 5.22 19.81
CA PHE A 228 -7.77 6.21 19.39
C PHE A 228 -8.25 7.09 18.23
N VAL A 229 -9.35 6.71 17.56
CA VAL A 229 -9.94 7.48 16.46
C VAL A 229 -10.57 8.76 16.98
N LYS A 230 -10.15 9.89 16.44
CA LYS A 230 -10.64 11.23 16.78
C LYS A 230 -11.38 11.89 15.62
N SER A 231 -10.92 11.65 14.39
CA SER A 231 -11.49 12.23 13.19
C SER A 231 -12.68 11.40 12.71
N LEU A 232 -13.85 12.05 12.63
CA LEU A 232 -15.09 11.42 12.20
C LEU A 232 -15.67 12.21 11.03
N TRP A 233 -16.15 11.51 10.01
CA TRP A 233 -16.86 12.09 8.88
C TRP A 233 -18.31 11.64 8.86
N PRO A 234 -19.25 12.49 8.45
CA PRO A 234 -20.63 12.09 8.26
C PRO A 234 -20.69 11.01 7.18
N SER A 235 -21.47 9.96 7.45
CA SER A 235 -21.66 8.86 6.50
C SER A 235 -23.13 8.53 6.33
N LYS A 236 -23.52 8.16 5.09
CA LYS A 236 -24.88 7.75 4.73
C LYS A 236 -24.87 6.38 4.08
N LYS A 237 -26.00 5.67 4.16
CA LYS A 237 -26.18 4.44 3.39
C LYS A 237 -26.08 4.71 1.88
N LYS A 238 -25.62 3.74 1.09
CA LYS A 238 -25.43 3.85 -0.36
C LYS A 238 -26.66 4.42 -1.10
N GLU A 239 -27.85 4.03 -0.67
CA GLU A 239 -29.14 4.45 -1.25
C GLU A 239 -29.49 5.92 -0.93
N LYS A 240 -28.80 6.52 0.04
CA LYS A 240 -28.96 7.92 0.48
C LYS A 240 -27.67 8.70 0.25
N TYR A 241 -26.87 8.31 -0.74
CA TYR A 241 -25.61 8.95 -1.05
C TYR A 241 -25.78 10.47 -1.23
N ASP A 242 -24.80 11.18 -0.71
CA ASP A 242 -24.68 12.62 -0.80
C ASP A 242 -23.18 12.93 -0.96
N LYS A 243 -22.84 13.84 -1.85
CA LYS A 243 -21.44 14.19 -2.15
C LYS A 243 -20.67 14.73 -0.94
N GLU A 244 -21.38 15.25 0.08
CA GLU A 244 -20.79 15.78 1.31
C GLU A 244 -20.62 14.70 2.41
N CYS A 245 -20.92 13.43 2.11
CA CYS A 245 -20.88 12.34 3.07
C CYS A 245 -20.17 11.12 2.51
N LEU A 246 -19.49 10.38 3.38
CA LEU A 246 -18.95 9.06 3.05
C LEU A 246 -20.08 8.02 2.87
N VAL A 247 -19.79 6.93 2.18
CA VAL A 247 -20.69 5.77 2.10
C VAL A 247 -20.42 4.84 3.28
N LYS A 248 -21.45 4.60 4.10
CA LYS A 248 -21.34 3.72 5.26
C LYS A 248 -20.92 2.30 4.85
N GLY A 249 -19.88 1.78 5.49
CA GLY A 249 -19.35 0.43 5.24
C GLY A 249 -18.42 0.34 4.02
N ARG A 250 -18.02 1.48 3.45
CA ARG A 250 -17.01 1.59 2.42
C ARG A 250 -15.84 2.43 2.92
N ASN A 251 -14.66 1.85 3.00
CA ASN A 251 -13.47 2.62 3.34
C ASN A 251 -13.14 3.61 2.21
N GLU A 252 -12.62 4.77 2.59
CA GLU A 252 -12.27 5.83 1.65
C GLU A 252 -10.83 6.29 1.93
N PRO A 253 -10.10 6.78 0.92
CA PRO A 253 -8.71 7.21 1.11
C PRO A 253 -8.50 8.25 2.22
N CYS A 254 -9.44 9.18 2.46
CA CYS A 254 -9.36 10.16 3.54
C CYS A 254 -9.30 9.52 4.94
N LEU A 255 -9.79 8.30 5.10
CA LEU A 255 -9.78 7.58 6.36
C LEU A 255 -8.39 7.08 6.77
N VAL A 256 -7.35 7.28 5.96
CA VAL A 256 -5.96 7.09 6.37
C VAL A 256 -5.61 7.95 7.60
N ARG A 257 -6.29 9.09 7.79
CA ARG A 257 -6.17 9.89 9.01
C ARG A 257 -6.52 9.09 10.26
N GLN A 258 -7.54 8.25 10.22
CA GLN A 258 -7.90 7.38 11.35
C GLN A 258 -6.82 6.34 11.62
N VAL A 259 -6.20 5.77 10.57
CA VAL A 259 -5.06 4.85 10.71
C VAL A 259 -3.90 5.56 11.42
N LEU A 260 -3.56 6.79 10.99
CA LEU A 260 -2.54 7.63 11.62
C LEU A 260 -2.82 7.83 13.12
N GLU A 261 -4.05 8.20 13.46
CA GLU A 261 -4.47 8.46 14.84
C GLU A 261 -4.38 7.22 15.73
N VAL A 262 -4.79 6.06 15.23
CA VAL A 262 -4.70 4.79 15.96
C VAL A 262 -3.25 4.40 16.18
N VAL A 263 -2.40 4.48 15.16
CA VAL A 263 -0.98 4.13 15.30
C VAL A 263 -0.27 5.08 16.26
N ALA A 264 -0.50 6.40 16.14
CA ALA A 264 0.04 7.40 17.06
C ALA A 264 -0.39 7.12 18.51
N GLY A 265 -1.68 6.90 18.74
CA GLY A 265 -2.22 6.58 20.07
C GLY A 265 -1.65 5.28 20.63
N CYS A 266 -1.55 4.24 19.81
CA CYS A 266 -0.98 2.95 20.19
C CYS A 266 0.51 3.07 20.61
N LYS A 267 1.28 3.91 19.92
CA LYS A 267 2.71 4.16 20.19
C LYS A 267 2.97 5.24 21.27
N GLY A 268 1.91 5.94 21.72
CA GLY A 268 2.07 7.07 22.65
C GLY A 268 2.71 8.32 22.01
N ILE A 269 2.61 8.45 20.68
CA ILE A 269 3.16 9.59 19.94
C ILE A 269 2.20 10.77 20.06
N THR A 270 2.69 11.91 20.53
CA THR A 270 1.92 13.13 20.73
C THR A 270 2.10 14.15 19.60
N ASP A 271 3.29 14.22 19.00
CA ASP A 271 3.56 15.07 17.83
C ASP A 271 3.11 14.33 16.55
N ILE A 272 1.83 14.50 16.23
CA ILE A 272 1.21 13.81 15.09
C ILE A 272 1.69 14.37 13.75
N ASP A 273 2.13 15.63 13.71
CA ASP A 273 2.60 16.28 12.49
C ASP A 273 4.00 15.76 12.12
N LEU A 274 4.91 15.67 13.09
CA LEU A 274 6.21 15.04 12.88
C LEU A 274 6.07 13.56 12.51
N PHE A 275 5.16 12.84 13.17
CA PHE A 275 4.88 11.46 12.85
C PHE A 275 4.37 11.29 11.42
N SER A 276 3.40 12.11 11.01
CA SER A 276 2.87 12.12 9.65
C SER A 276 3.97 12.42 8.61
N ALA A 277 4.84 13.42 8.88
CA ALA A 277 5.96 13.75 8.02
C ALA A 277 6.94 12.58 7.86
N THR A 278 7.25 11.87 8.96
CA THR A 278 8.13 10.69 8.91
C THR A 278 7.56 9.58 8.04
N LEU A 279 6.26 9.26 8.22
CA LEU A 279 5.59 8.22 7.42
C LEU A 279 5.53 8.61 5.93
N TYR A 280 5.24 9.87 5.63
CA TYR A 280 5.26 10.40 4.27
C TYR A 280 6.64 10.22 3.64
N GLN A 281 7.71 10.63 4.33
CA GLN A 281 9.07 10.48 3.82
C GLN A 281 9.50 9.03 3.64
N ASN A 282 9.10 8.12 4.54
CA ASN A 282 9.35 6.70 4.36
C ASN A 282 8.79 6.22 3.01
N THR A 283 7.59 6.65 2.67
CA THR A 283 6.95 6.28 1.41
C THR A 283 7.62 6.94 0.22
N CYS A 284 7.96 8.23 0.33
CA CYS A 284 8.68 8.93 -0.74
C CYS A 284 10.06 8.31 -1.00
N ARG A 285 10.81 7.94 0.04
CA ARG A 285 12.12 7.26 -0.14
C ARG A 285 12.03 6.00 -0.97
N VAL A 286 10.95 5.25 -0.84
CA VAL A 286 10.78 3.97 -1.55
C VAL A 286 10.17 4.17 -2.93
N PHE A 287 9.07 4.90 -3.02
CA PHE A 287 8.24 4.93 -4.23
C PHE A 287 8.32 6.23 -5.02
N PHE A 288 8.74 7.32 -4.39
CA PHE A 288 8.76 8.67 -4.99
C PHE A 288 10.03 9.42 -4.63
N PRO A 289 11.23 8.85 -4.88
CA PRO A 289 12.48 9.48 -4.44
C PRO A 289 12.70 10.87 -5.04
N GLN A 290 12.09 11.17 -6.19
CA GLN A 290 12.12 12.48 -6.82
C GLN A 290 11.27 13.54 -6.09
N ASP A 291 10.34 13.13 -5.23
CA ASP A 291 9.42 14.01 -4.51
C ASP A 291 9.90 14.27 -3.06
N LEU A 292 11.08 13.78 -2.70
CA LEU A 292 11.69 14.05 -1.39
C LEU A 292 11.99 15.54 -1.25
N ASP A 293 11.41 16.14 -0.21
CA ASP A 293 11.70 17.52 0.18
C ASP A 293 12.98 17.55 1.03
N ALA A 294 14.07 18.04 0.46
CA ALA A 294 15.35 18.14 1.15
C ALA A 294 15.26 18.99 2.44
N ALA A 295 14.37 19.98 2.49
CA ALA A 295 14.14 20.79 3.70
C ALA A 295 13.44 19.99 4.79
N ALA A 296 12.49 19.13 4.44
CA ALA A 296 11.81 18.24 5.38
C ALA A 296 12.74 17.15 5.92
N ASP A 297 13.62 16.62 5.07
CA ASP A 297 14.68 15.68 5.49
C ASP A 297 15.67 16.33 6.48
N ALA A 298 16.06 17.57 6.23
CA ALA A 298 16.95 18.33 7.13
C ALA A 298 16.30 18.61 8.50
N LEU A 299 14.98 18.91 8.52
CA LEU A 299 14.21 19.10 9.76
C LEU A 299 14.12 17.83 10.60
N LEU A 300 13.95 16.67 9.95
CA LEU A 300 13.92 15.38 10.63
C LEU A 300 15.32 14.96 11.14
N ALA A 301 16.37 15.18 10.34
CA ALA A 301 17.74 14.89 10.73
C ALA A 301 18.20 15.75 11.93
N GLY A 302 17.92 17.05 11.91
CA GLY A 302 18.30 17.96 13.00
C GLY A 302 17.60 17.72 14.34
N ARG A 303 16.43 17.07 14.35
CA ARG A 303 15.73 16.68 15.58
C ARG A 303 16.27 15.40 16.21
N ASN A 304 16.80 14.48 15.40
CA ASN A 304 17.42 13.24 15.89
C ASN A 304 18.79 13.48 16.57
N GLU A 305 19.46 14.59 16.25
CA GLU A 305 20.73 14.98 16.91
C GLU A 305 20.50 15.70 18.26
N SER A 306 19.25 16.01 18.60
CA SER A 306 18.88 16.77 19.81
C SER A 306 18.26 15.90 20.91
N GLN A 307 18.19 14.59 20.75
CA GLN A 307 17.79 13.60 21.74
C GLN A 307 18.98 12.75 22.18
#